data_2ab44e7ba2e617bdfeb5dba82c851129
#
_entry.id   2ab44e7ba2e617bdfeb5dba82c851129
#
_cell.length_a   1.000
_cell.length_b   1.000
_cell.length_c   1.000
_cell.angle_alpha   90.00
_cell.angle_beta   90.00
_cell.angle_gamma   90.00
#
_symmetry.space_group_name_H-M   'P 1'
#
loop_
_entity.id
_entity.type
_entity.pdbx_description
1 polymer ?
#
loop_
_entity_poly.entity_id
_entity_poly.type
_entity_poly.pdbx_seq_one_letter_code
_entity_poly.pdbx_strand_id
1 'polypeptide(L)'
;MRVLFINLGWEQTPLIDLISSQDVELYGVHYDSDYYKGARYRDVLISDLRDLPRILRFAEKIQPEVVISDQCDYSQFVQAVITEKMGLPGPKVHSAQIANNKVLQRQFAAENDIQSPDFSCCLSVDDALRAAEKFGYPVMVKPPDNRGSFGVNRADTSEDIHKYFYDALVQSHSRIVLIERFIEGRHITVDGYVFQEYGPKALALATKDKLKEKNSIIDGEITYPGELDDDLYLKAQQTLENIAQKFGYSFGFLHGEFIVTSNGDIYLTEIANRGGGVFTSEIIVPNVSGIDINSIYLNDCVGKSFVDVSYDFDKIKRIPTMMKFFAFSEIHEGIVKKIQGIDNLSSRDDVLKIKMLIHPGDVISGISSGADRHGMIIVTGETLKEARQNLQSAIDMLEVTIEGN
;
A
#
# COMPACT_ATOMS: atom_id res chain seq x y z
N MET A 1 20.10 -18.42 -12.23
CA MET A 1 18.71 -18.03 -12.54
C MET A 1 18.64 -16.52 -12.68
N ARG A 2 18.03 -15.99 -13.77
CA ARG A 2 17.91 -14.55 -14.02
C ARG A 2 16.60 -14.05 -13.41
N VAL A 3 16.73 -13.12 -12.46
CA VAL A 3 15.61 -12.52 -11.75
C VAL A 3 15.49 -11.06 -12.11
N LEU A 4 14.32 -10.62 -12.57
CA LEU A 4 13.99 -9.22 -12.84
C LEU A 4 13.14 -8.67 -11.70
N PHE A 5 13.65 -7.69 -10.95
CA PHE A 5 12.93 -6.99 -9.93
C PHE A 5 12.39 -5.66 -10.46
N ILE A 6 11.09 -5.45 -10.36
CA ILE A 6 10.42 -4.22 -10.82
C ILE A 6 10.17 -3.31 -9.61
N ASN A 7 10.71 -2.12 -9.62
CA ASN A 7 10.77 -1.16 -8.53
C ASN A 7 11.77 -1.57 -7.42
N LEU A 8 12.84 -0.78 -7.28
CA LEU A 8 13.95 -1.05 -6.36
C LEU A 8 13.96 -0.06 -5.19
N GLY A 9 12.78 0.41 -4.77
CA GLY A 9 12.65 1.37 -3.67
C GLY A 9 13.07 0.78 -2.32
N TRP A 10 13.16 1.65 -1.32
CA TRP A 10 13.53 1.26 0.03
C TRP A 10 12.54 0.29 0.68
N GLU A 11 11.28 0.33 0.28
CA GLU A 11 10.22 -0.57 0.76
C GLU A 11 10.43 -2.01 0.31
N GLN A 12 10.99 -2.21 -0.90
CA GLN A 12 11.23 -3.52 -1.49
C GLN A 12 12.51 -4.19 -0.96
N THR A 13 13.31 -3.49 -0.13
CA THR A 13 14.59 -4.00 0.38
C THR A 13 14.48 -5.40 1.02
N PRO A 14 13.48 -5.72 1.86
CA PRO A 14 13.40 -7.05 2.46
C PRO A 14 13.29 -8.20 1.43
N LEU A 15 12.47 -8.04 0.39
CA LEU A 15 12.36 -9.03 -0.70
C LEU A 15 13.63 -9.08 -1.57
N ILE A 16 14.25 -7.91 -1.85
CA ILE A 16 15.51 -7.83 -2.59
C ILE A 16 16.62 -8.54 -1.81
N ASP A 17 16.69 -8.34 -0.50
CA ASP A 17 17.71 -9.00 0.34
C ASP A 17 17.48 -10.51 0.41
N LEU A 18 16.23 -10.94 0.52
CA LEU A 18 15.87 -12.35 0.57
C LEU A 18 16.26 -13.09 -0.74
N ILE A 19 15.93 -12.53 -1.92
CA ILE A 19 16.31 -13.13 -3.20
C ILE A 19 17.82 -13.02 -3.47
N SER A 20 18.46 -11.93 -3.03
CA SER A 20 19.91 -11.74 -3.21
C SER A 20 20.76 -12.68 -2.36
N SER A 21 20.18 -13.31 -1.34
CA SER A 21 20.84 -14.35 -0.54
C SER A 21 20.99 -15.68 -1.29
N GLN A 22 20.30 -15.80 -2.44
CA GLN A 22 20.32 -16.96 -3.30
C GLN A 22 21.34 -16.79 -4.46
N ASP A 23 21.72 -17.88 -5.12
CA ASP A 23 22.61 -17.84 -6.31
C ASP A 23 21.81 -17.42 -7.55
N VAL A 24 21.65 -16.10 -7.73
CA VAL A 24 20.87 -15.51 -8.81
C VAL A 24 21.62 -14.37 -9.53
N GLU A 25 21.34 -14.19 -10.82
CA GLU A 25 21.69 -12.97 -11.54
C GLU A 25 20.54 -11.98 -11.44
N LEU A 26 20.71 -10.92 -10.64
CA LEU A 26 19.68 -9.94 -10.37
C LEU A 26 19.73 -8.77 -11.37
N TYR A 27 18.58 -8.49 -11.96
CA TYR A 27 18.33 -7.35 -12.84
C TYR A 27 17.25 -6.47 -12.21
N GLY A 28 17.24 -5.17 -12.55
CA GLY A 28 16.28 -4.26 -11.97
C GLY A 28 15.67 -3.28 -12.95
N VAL A 29 14.49 -2.76 -12.60
CA VAL A 29 13.88 -1.58 -13.21
C VAL A 29 13.53 -0.60 -12.10
N HIS A 30 13.99 0.65 -12.23
CA HIS A 30 13.65 1.71 -11.28
C HIS A 30 13.55 3.06 -11.95
N TYR A 31 12.81 3.99 -11.37
CA TYR A 31 12.64 5.34 -11.93
C TYR A 31 13.77 6.30 -11.54
N ASP A 32 14.48 6.02 -10.44
CA ASP A 32 15.53 6.88 -9.88
C ASP A 32 16.87 6.17 -9.88
N SER A 33 17.91 6.85 -10.41
CA SER A 33 19.28 6.34 -10.48
C SER A 33 19.99 6.25 -9.13
N ASP A 34 19.51 6.95 -8.11
CA ASP A 34 20.21 7.07 -6.83
C ASP A 34 19.90 5.93 -5.84
N TYR A 35 18.82 5.16 -6.08
CA TYR A 35 18.36 4.12 -5.16
C TYR A 35 19.12 2.80 -5.22
N TYR A 36 19.79 2.47 -6.34
CA TYR A 36 20.37 1.13 -6.52
C TYR A 36 21.90 1.10 -6.43
N LYS A 37 22.53 2.04 -5.75
CA LYS A 37 24.01 2.08 -5.58
C LYS A 37 24.52 0.85 -4.82
N GLY A 38 24.61 -0.30 -5.52
CA GLY A 38 25.15 -1.52 -4.96
C GLY A 38 25.56 -2.53 -6.02
N ALA A 39 26.62 -3.30 -5.77
CA ALA A 39 27.20 -4.29 -6.65
C ALA A 39 26.32 -5.52 -6.93
N ARG A 40 25.07 -5.55 -6.48
CA ARG A 40 24.18 -6.73 -6.52
C ARG A 40 23.49 -6.94 -7.87
N TYR A 41 23.33 -5.88 -8.68
CA TYR A 41 22.60 -5.97 -9.95
C TYR A 41 23.56 -6.16 -11.12
N ARG A 42 23.23 -7.10 -12.00
CA ARG A 42 23.93 -7.29 -13.27
C ARG A 42 23.72 -6.13 -14.24
N ASP A 43 22.47 -5.63 -14.30
CA ASP A 43 22.07 -4.47 -15.09
C ASP A 43 20.79 -3.87 -14.50
N VAL A 44 20.62 -2.53 -14.58
CA VAL A 44 19.43 -1.82 -14.11
C VAL A 44 18.96 -0.86 -15.19
N LEU A 45 17.70 -1.02 -15.58
CA LEU A 45 17.02 -0.06 -16.45
C LEU A 45 16.46 1.10 -15.63
N ILE A 46 16.95 2.31 -15.87
CA ILE A 46 16.33 3.52 -15.33
C ILE A 46 15.22 3.96 -16.28
N SER A 47 13.99 3.86 -15.80
CA SER A 47 12.77 4.17 -16.56
C SER A 47 11.59 4.46 -15.64
N ASP A 48 10.72 5.37 -16.05
CA ASP A 48 9.38 5.45 -15.47
C ASP A 48 8.69 4.07 -15.60
N LEU A 49 8.09 3.58 -14.52
CA LEU A 49 7.42 2.28 -14.47
C LEU A 49 6.20 2.21 -15.41
N ARG A 50 5.74 3.34 -15.92
CA ARG A 50 4.65 3.43 -16.91
C ARG A 50 5.16 3.33 -18.36
N ASP A 51 6.47 3.45 -18.60
CA ASP A 51 7.07 3.23 -19.93
C ASP A 51 7.19 1.74 -20.25
N LEU A 52 6.03 1.11 -20.36
CA LEU A 52 5.89 -0.32 -20.60
C LEU A 52 6.64 -0.80 -21.85
N PRO A 53 6.62 -0.08 -23.01
CA PRO A 53 7.38 -0.48 -24.18
C PRO A 53 8.88 -0.58 -23.95
N ARG A 54 9.45 0.33 -23.15
CA ARG A 54 10.88 0.32 -22.82
C ARG A 54 11.24 -0.82 -21.89
N ILE A 55 10.40 -1.05 -20.87
CA ILE A 55 10.60 -2.12 -19.90
C ILE A 55 10.45 -3.49 -20.55
N LEU A 56 9.48 -3.69 -21.44
CA LEU A 56 9.32 -4.94 -22.19
C LEU A 56 10.53 -5.26 -23.07
N ARG A 57 11.09 -4.27 -23.79
CA ARG A 57 12.32 -4.50 -24.57
C ARG A 57 13.51 -4.90 -23.68
N PHE A 58 13.60 -4.33 -22.47
CA PHE A 58 14.62 -4.73 -21.51
C PHE A 58 14.41 -6.17 -21.03
N ALA A 59 13.18 -6.54 -20.65
CA ALA A 59 12.83 -7.90 -20.27
C ALA A 59 13.11 -8.90 -21.41
N GLU A 60 12.76 -8.57 -22.66
CA GLU A 60 13.06 -9.39 -23.83
C GLU A 60 14.57 -9.56 -24.07
N LYS A 61 15.38 -8.53 -23.78
CA LYS A 61 16.85 -8.61 -23.89
C LYS A 61 17.44 -9.55 -22.84
N ILE A 62 17.01 -9.47 -21.60
CA ILE A 62 17.57 -10.24 -20.49
C ILE A 62 16.97 -11.65 -20.35
N GLN A 63 15.79 -11.89 -20.90
CA GLN A 63 15.05 -13.17 -20.80
C GLN A 63 14.98 -13.66 -19.36
N PRO A 64 14.28 -12.95 -18.44
CA PRO A 64 14.18 -13.34 -17.05
C PRO A 64 13.46 -14.69 -16.91
N GLU A 65 13.87 -15.46 -15.92
CA GLU A 65 13.20 -16.71 -15.53
C GLU A 65 12.20 -16.45 -14.40
N VAL A 66 12.38 -15.32 -13.67
CA VAL A 66 11.54 -14.88 -12.56
C VAL A 66 11.37 -13.37 -12.63
N VAL A 67 10.15 -12.90 -12.37
CA VAL A 67 9.84 -11.46 -12.26
C VAL A 67 9.19 -11.18 -10.92
N ILE A 68 9.74 -10.26 -10.15
CA ILE A 68 9.30 -9.91 -8.80
C ILE A 68 8.86 -8.45 -8.75
N SER A 69 7.77 -8.18 -8.06
CA SER A 69 7.27 -6.83 -7.78
C SER A 69 6.44 -6.83 -6.51
N ASP A 70 6.56 -5.79 -5.68
CA ASP A 70 5.65 -5.57 -4.55
C ASP A 70 5.48 -4.08 -4.20
N GLN A 71 4.46 -3.76 -3.40
CA GLN A 71 4.12 -2.47 -2.80
C GLN A 71 3.91 -1.30 -3.77
N CYS A 72 3.82 -1.55 -5.06
CA CYS A 72 3.61 -0.50 -6.05
C CYS A 72 2.66 -0.98 -7.16
N ASP A 73 1.56 -0.26 -7.35
CA ASP A 73 0.53 -0.61 -8.34
C ASP A 73 1.09 -0.65 -9.76
N TYR A 74 1.90 0.34 -10.14
CA TYR A 74 2.52 0.37 -11.48
C TYR A 74 3.48 -0.79 -11.70
N SER A 75 4.29 -1.15 -10.70
CA SER A 75 5.23 -2.26 -10.83
C SER A 75 4.52 -3.62 -10.89
N GLN A 76 3.43 -3.77 -10.17
CA GLN A 76 2.58 -4.97 -10.21
C GLN A 76 1.95 -5.16 -11.60
N PHE A 77 1.46 -4.08 -12.23
CA PHE A 77 0.95 -4.14 -13.59
C PHE A 77 2.06 -4.52 -14.61
N VAL A 78 3.25 -3.94 -14.46
CA VAL A 78 4.42 -4.29 -15.29
C VAL A 78 4.79 -5.77 -15.12
N GLN A 79 4.82 -6.26 -13.88
CA GLN A 79 5.04 -7.68 -13.60
C GLN A 79 4.02 -8.56 -14.34
N ALA A 80 2.73 -8.24 -14.21
CA ALA A 80 1.66 -9.00 -14.86
C ALA A 80 1.84 -9.08 -16.38
N VAL A 81 2.16 -7.96 -17.02
CA VAL A 81 2.37 -7.92 -18.48
C VAL A 81 3.58 -8.75 -18.90
N ILE A 82 4.71 -8.67 -18.19
CA ILE A 82 5.91 -9.44 -18.52
C ILE A 82 5.67 -10.93 -18.30
N THR A 83 5.13 -11.31 -17.14
CA THR A 83 4.94 -12.72 -16.79
C THR A 83 3.93 -13.39 -17.73
N GLU A 84 2.80 -12.74 -18.03
CA GLU A 84 1.81 -13.30 -18.95
C GLU A 84 2.36 -13.41 -20.38
N LYS A 85 3.07 -12.38 -20.87
CA LYS A 85 3.69 -12.41 -22.20
C LYS A 85 4.75 -13.49 -22.35
N MET A 86 5.53 -13.75 -21.29
CA MET A 86 6.65 -14.70 -21.33
C MET A 86 6.27 -16.11 -20.81
N GLY A 87 5.01 -16.31 -20.38
CA GLY A 87 4.55 -17.58 -19.83
C GLY A 87 5.18 -17.94 -18.48
N LEU A 88 5.53 -16.92 -17.68
CA LEU A 88 6.12 -17.07 -16.34
C LEU A 88 5.04 -17.05 -15.26
N PRO A 89 5.30 -17.60 -14.06
CA PRO A 89 4.43 -17.42 -12.90
C PRO A 89 4.29 -15.95 -12.54
N GLY A 90 3.05 -15.52 -12.24
CA GLY A 90 2.78 -14.15 -11.87
C GLY A 90 1.29 -13.78 -11.95
N PRO A 91 0.94 -12.55 -11.57
CA PRO A 91 -0.43 -12.06 -11.64
C PRO A 91 -0.91 -11.97 -13.11
N LYS A 92 -2.23 -11.99 -13.30
CA LYS A 92 -2.84 -11.84 -14.62
C LYS A 92 -3.05 -10.37 -14.98
N VAL A 93 -2.85 -10.03 -16.26
CA VAL A 93 -3.04 -8.65 -16.76
C VAL A 93 -4.45 -8.14 -16.46
N HIS A 94 -5.47 -8.98 -16.64
CA HIS A 94 -6.86 -8.61 -16.36
C HIS A 94 -7.08 -8.19 -14.91
N SER A 95 -6.62 -9.00 -13.94
CA SER A 95 -6.74 -8.68 -12.51
C SER A 95 -5.89 -7.48 -12.12
N ALA A 96 -4.70 -7.33 -12.72
CA ALA A 96 -3.83 -6.17 -12.51
C ALA A 96 -4.46 -4.86 -13.01
N GLN A 97 -5.20 -4.88 -14.11
CA GLN A 97 -5.95 -3.71 -14.59
C GLN A 97 -7.04 -3.29 -13.61
N ILE A 98 -7.81 -4.25 -13.07
CA ILE A 98 -8.83 -3.96 -12.06
C ILE A 98 -8.18 -3.39 -10.80
N ALA A 99 -7.11 -4.01 -10.31
CA ALA A 99 -6.39 -3.58 -9.13
C ALA A 99 -5.87 -2.13 -9.22
N ASN A 100 -5.50 -1.69 -10.43
CA ASN A 100 -4.90 -0.38 -10.67
C ASN A 100 -5.91 0.73 -11.07
N ASN A 101 -7.23 0.44 -11.07
CA ASN A 101 -8.22 1.41 -11.53
C ASN A 101 -9.51 1.37 -10.71
N LYS A 102 -9.75 2.42 -9.92
CA LYS A 102 -10.92 2.52 -9.04
C LYS A 102 -12.25 2.50 -9.80
N VAL A 103 -12.31 3.01 -11.04
CA VAL A 103 -13.52 2.91 -11.86
C VAL A 103 -13.82 1.45 -12.18
N LEU A 104 -12.81 0.68 -12.61
CA LEU A 104 -12.99 -0.75 -12.87
C LEU A 104 -13.39 -1.49 -11.59
N GLN A 105 -12.77 -1.18 -10.45
CA GLN A 105 -13.16 -1.79 -9.16
C GLN A 105 -14.62 -1.51 -8.82
N ARG A 106 -15.12 -0.29 -9.04
CA ARG A 106 -16.53 0.06 -8.79
C ARG A 106 -17.50 -0.65 -9.75
N GLN A 107 -17.14 -0.74 -11.03
CA GLN A 107 -17.93 -1.47 -12.02
C GLN A 107 -18.03 -2.95 -11.67
N PHE A 108 -16.90 -3.61 -11.41
CA PHE A 108 -16.87 -5.01 -10.98
C PHE A 108 -17.57 -5.23 -9.64
N ALA A 109 -17.45 -4.29 -8.69
CA ALA A 109 -18.17 -4.36 -7.42
C ALA A 109 -19.69 -4.36 -7.65
N ALA A 110 -20.19 -3.47 -8.50
CA ALA A 110 -21.60 -3.39 -8.83
C ALA A 110 -22.12 -4.65 -9.56
N GLU A 111 -21.33 -5.20 -10.49
CA GLU A 111 -21.65 -6.42 -11.23
C GLU A 111 -21.66 -7.69 -10.36
N ASN A 112 -21.00 -7.66 -9.20
CA ASN A 112 -20.82 -8.81 -8.31
C ASN A 112 -21.47 -8.62 -6.93
N ASP A 113 -22.39 -7.65 -6.77
CA ASP A 113 -23.09 -7.34 -5.52
C ASP A 113 -22.11 -7.09 -4.32
N ILE A 114 -20.98 -6.43 -4.61
CA ILE A 114 -20.01 -6.02 -3.59
C ILE A 114 -20.33 -4.60 -3.16
N GLN A 115 -20.50 -4.40 -1.86
CA GLN A 115 -20.81 -3.09 -1.30
C GLN A 115 -19.64 -2.12 -1.50
N SER A 116 -19.88 -1.05 -2.23
CA SER A 116 -18.94 0.02 -2.51
C SER A 116 -19.67 1.36 -2.61
N PRO A 117 -19.00 2.52 -2.48
CA PRO A 117 -19.67 3.82 -2.65
C PRO A 117 -20.31 3.97 -4.02
N ASP A 118 -21.48 4.61 -4.08
CA ASP A 118 -22.03 5.10 -5.35
C ASP A 118 -21.02 6.05 -5.99
N PHE A 119 -20.87 5.98 -7.32
CA PHE A 119 -19.83 6.71 -8.03
C PHE A 119 -20.31 7.30 -9.37
N SER A 120 -19.58 8.29 -9.85
CA SER A 120 -19.72 8.86 -11.18
C SER A 120 -18.35 9.22 -11.76
N CYS A 121 -18.14 8.86 -13.04
CA CYS A 121 -16.98 9.31 -13.81
C CYS A 121 -17.30 10.67 -14.46
N CYS A 122 -16.47 11.67 -14.18
CA CYS A 122 -16.71 13.04 -14.58
C CYS A 122 -15.60 13.54 -15.51
N LEU A 123 -15.98 14.12 -16.63
CA LEU A 123 -15.08 14.74 -17.61
C LEU A 123 -15.03 16.27 -17.47
N SER A 124 -15.97 16.85 -16.74
CA SER A 124 -16.06 18.28 -16.49
C SER A 124 -16.47 18.58 -15.06
N VAL A 125 -16.24 19.82 -14.63
CA VAL A 125 -16.74 20.31 -13.33
C VAL A 125 -18.27 20.21 -13.26
N ASP A 126 -18.99 20.49 -14.36
CA ASP A 126 -20.44 20.38 -14.39
C ASP A 126 -20.92 18.94 -14.20
N ASP A 127 -20.19 17.94 -14.71
CA ASP A 127 -20.49 16.53 -14.43
C ASP A 127 -20.30 16.23 -12.94
N ALA A 128 -19.21 16.76 -12.35
CA ALA A 128 -18.89 16.54 -10.94
C ALA A 128 -19.93 17.19 -10.02
N LEU A 129 -20.39 18.39 -10.34
CA LEU A 129 -21.44 19.08 -9.59
C LEU A 129 -22.76 18.30 -9.64
N ARG A 130 -23.18 17.84 -10.82
CA ARG A 130 -24.38 16.99 -10.97
C ARG A 130 -24.27 15.68 -10.19
N ALA A 131 -23.09 15.07 -10.18
CA ALA A 131 -22.86 13.85 -9.41
C ALA A 131 -22.94 14.12 -7.89
N ALA A 132 -22.32 15.22 -7.43
CA ALA A 132 -22.36 15.59 -6.03
C ALA A 132 -23.79 15.95 -5.55
N GLU A 133 -24.56 16.67 -6.37
CA GLU A 133 -25.98 16.95 -6.08
C GLU A 133 -26.80 15.64 -5.98
N LYS A 134 -26.55 14.69 -6.88
CA LYS A 134 -27.22 13.38 -6.87
C LYS A 134 -26.93 12.56 -5.63
N PHE A 135 -25.67 12.54 -5.18
CA PHE A 135 -25.24 11.73 -4.03
C PHE A 135 -25.49 12.42 -2.69
N GLY A 136 -25.59 13.76 -2.68
CA GLY A 136 -25.61 14.58 -1.49
C GLY A 136 -24.20 14.79 -0.92
N TYR A 137 -23.94 16.03 -0.41
CA TYR A 137 -22.68 16.34 0.26
C TYR A 137 -22.62 15.74 1.67
N PRO A 138 -21.42 15.36 2.16
CA PRO A 138 -20.14 15.45 1.46
C PRO A 138 -19.94 14.35 0.42
N VAL A 139 -19.03 14.60 -0.55
CA VAL A 139 -18.57 13.61 -1.52
C VAL A 139 -17.05 13.53 -1.54
N MET A 140 -16.52 12.42 -2.09
CA MET A 140 -15.09 12.27 -2.37
C MET A 140 -14.80 12.62 -3.82
N VAL A 141 -13.77 13.43 -4.03
CA VAL A 141 -13.22 13.81 -5.35
C VAL A 141 -11.86 13.19 -5.48
N LYS A 142 -11.63 12.34 -6.49
CA LYS A 142 -10.34 11.63 -6.61
C LYS A 142 -10.01 11.21 -8.04
N PRO A 143 -8.70 11.06 -8.36
CA PRO A 143 -8.28 10.37 -9.59
C PRO A 143 -8.60 8.88 -9.48
N PRO A 144 -9.00 8.19 -10.56
CA PRO A 144 -9.29 6.75 -10.53
C PRO A 144 -8.05 5.87 -10.52
N ASP A 145 -6.92 6.39 -11.01
CA ASP A 145 -5.75 5.64 -11.46
C ASP A 145 -4.42 6.20 -10.88
N ASN A 146 -4.49 6.77 -9.67
CA ASN A 146 -3.31 7.22 -8.92
C ASN A 146 -3.26 6.58 -7.53
N ARG A 147 -2.10 6.66 -6.87
CA ARG A 147 -1.74 6.06 -5.57
C ARG A 147 -1.44 7.13 -4.52
N GLY A 148 -1.25 6.72 -3.26
CA GLY A 148 -0.73 7.59 -2.19
C GLY A 148 -1.63 8.78 -1.82
N SER A 149 -2.93 8.68 -2.09
CA SER A 149 -3.92 9.75 -1.84
C SER A 149 -3.67 11.06 -2.61
N PHE A 150 -2.82 11.06 -3.65
CA PHE A 150 -2.62 12.24 -4.49
C PHE A 150 -3.92 12.65 -5.18
N GLY A 151 -4.33 13.90 -5.00
CA GLY A 151 -5.54 14.47 -5.59
C GLY A 151 -6.86 13.93 -5.01
N VAL A 152 -6.81 13.22 -3.87
CA VAL A 152 -8.00 12.75 -3.16
C VAL A 152 -8.42 13.80 -2.15
N ASN A 153 -9.68 14.27 -2.26
CA ASN A 153 -10.21 15.31 -1.39
C ASN A 153 -11.66 15.00 -1.02
N ARG A 154 -12.06 15.41 0.18
CA ARG A 154 -13.46 15.49 0.60
C ARG A 154 -14.00 16.88 0.25
N ALA A 155 -15.11 16.91 -0.47
CA ALA A 155 -15.84 18.12 -0.80
C ALA A 155 -17.13 18.18 0.02
N ASP A 156 -17.26 19.23 0.84
CA ASP A 156 -18.43 19.47 1.67
C ASP A 156 -19.42 20.44 0.98
N THR A 157 -18.97 21.15 -0.04
CA THR A 157 -19.73 22.17 -0.78
C THR A 157 -19.47 22.13 -2.29
N SER A 158 -20.29 22.84 -3.06
CA SER A 158 -20.07 23.03 -4.52
C SER A 158 -18.78 23.79 -4.82
N GLU A 159 -18.40 24.73 -3.99
CA GLU A 159 -17.15 25.47 -4.11
C GLU A 159 -15.93 24.57 -3.98
N ASP A 160 -16.00 23.56 -3.09
CA ASP A 160 -14.95 22.56 -2.95
C ASP A 160 -14.80 21.72 -4.22
N ILE A 161 -15.90 21.41 -4.92
CA ILE A 161 -15.84 20.69 -6.21
C ILE A 161 -15.05 21.50 -7.23
N HIS A 162 -15.29 22.81 -7.35
CA HIS A 162 -14.55 23.67 -8.29
C HIS A 162 -13.03 23.65 -8.01
N LYS A 163 -12.64 23.60 -6.75
CA LYS A 163 -11.24 23.55 -6.33
C LYS A 163 -10.64 22.17 -6.59
N TYR A 164 -11.25 21.12 -6.05
CA TYR A 164 -10.65 19.79 -5.99
C TYR A 164 -10.78 19.00 -7.30
N PHE A 165 -11.69 19.38 -8.20
CA PHE A 165 -11.81 18.75 -9.51
C PHE A 165 -10.49 18.83 -10.29
N TYR A 166 -9.88 20.01 -10.35
CA TYR A 166 -8.62 20.19 -11.07
C TYR A 166 -7.44 19.54 -10.37
N ASP A 167 -7.42 19.53 -9.04
CA ASP A 167 -6.41 18.81 -8.26
C ASP A 167 -6.44 17.32 -8.60
N ALA A 168 -7.61 16.71 -8.67
CA ALA A 168 -7.78 15.32 -9.07
C ALA A 168 -7.46 15.08 -10.55
N LEU A 169 -7.90 16.00 -11.44
CA LEU A 169 -7.71 15.85 -12.89
C LEU A 169 -6.23 15.84 -13.29
N VAL A 170 -5.42 16.72 -12.70
CA VAL A 170 -3.98 16.76 -13.01
C VAL A 170 -3.24 15.54 -12.53
N GLN A 171 -3.74 14.90 -11.48
CA GLN A 171 -3.21 13.66 -10.92
C GLN A 171 -3.74 12.38 -11.61
N SER A 172 -4.79 12.49 -12.43
CA SER A 172 -5.38 11.38 -13.17
C SER A 172 -4.63 11.12 -14.47
N HIS A 173 -4.22 9.88 -14.71
CA HIS A 173 -3.59 9.47 -15.96
C HIS A 173 -4.61 9.35 -17.09
N SER A 174 -5.81 8.87 -16.80
CA SER A 174 -6.94 8.78 -17.76
C SER A 174 -7.62 10.12 -18.01
N ARG A 175 -7.28 11.18 -17.26
CA ARG A 175 -7.94 12.48 -17.31
C ARG A 175 -9.43 12.42 -16.97
N ILE A 176 -9.81 11.47 -16.14
CA ILE A 176 -11.16 11.33 -15.57
C ILE A 176 -11.08 11.69 -14.09
N VAL A 177 -12.12 12.32 -13.56
CA VAL A 177 -12.29 12.54 -12.12
C VAL A 177 -13.42 11.64 -11.62
N LEU A 178 -13.19 10.93 -10.54
CA LEU A 178 -14.17 10.10 -9.87
C LEU A 178 -14.81 10.88 -8.73
N ILE A 179 -16.13 11.00 -8.75
CA ILE A 179 -16.93 11.50 -7.63
C ILE A 179 -17.61 10.32 -6.97
N GLU A 180 -17.44 10.18 -5.65
CA GLU A 180 -18.07 9.12 -4.88
C GLU A 180 -18.88 9.70 -3.71
N ARG A 181 -19.98 9.00 -3.36
CA ARG A 181 -20.66 9.28 -2.10
C ARG A 181 -19.66 9.10 -0.94
N PHE A 182 -19.61 10.04 -0.03
CA PHE A 182 -18.85 9.89 1.19
C PHE A 182 -19.48 8.85 2.10
N ILE A 183 -18.69 7.90 2.56
CA ILE A 183 -19.12 6.89 3.53
C ILE A 183 -18.50 7.25 4.87
N GLU A 184 -19.37 7.50 5.86
CA GLU A 184 -18.92 7.73 7.23
C GLU A 184 -18.68 6.42 7.95
N GLY A 185 -17.52 6.26 8.58
CA GLY A 185 -17.19 5.04 9.30
C GLY A 185 -15.72 4.94 9.69
N ARG A 186 -15.39 3.81 10.28
CA ARG A 186 -14.02 3.48 10.68
C ARG A 186 -13.26 2.92 9.49
N HIS A 187 -12.11 3.49 9.19
CA HIS A 187 -11.22 2.98 8.16
C HIS A 187 -10.48 1.75 8.67
N ILE A 188 -10.49 0.69 7.87
CA ILE A 188 -9.74 -0.54 8.12
C ILE A 188 -8.95 -0.94 6.88
N THR A 189 -7.89 -1.70 7.09
CA THR A 189 -7.22 -2.47 6.04
C THR A 189 -7.22 -3.94 6.40
N VAL A 190 -7.39 -4.79 5.39
CA VAL A 190 -7.26 -6.23 5.51
C VAL A 190 -6.19 -6.68 4.51
N ASP A 191 -5.15 -7.29 5.04
CA ASP A 191 -4.00 -7.76 4.28
C ASP A 191 -4.01 -9.28 4.21
N GLY A 192 -3.58 -9.82 3.08
CA GLY A 192 -3.62 -11.26 2.86
C GLY A 192 -2.72 -11.73 1.73
N TYR A 193 -2.95 -12.96 1.33
CA TYR A 193 -2.19 -13.62 0.27
C TYR A 193 -3.08 -14.59 -0.52
N VAL A 194 -2.81 -14.76 -1.81
CA VAL A 194 -3.46 -15.77 -2.66
C VAL A 194 -2.57 -17.02 -2.69
N PHE A 195 -2.90 -17.99 -1.87
CA PHE A 195 -2.18 -19.26 -1.81
C PHE A 195 -2.61 -20.18 -2.97
N GLN A 196 -1.67 -20.83 -3.62
CA GLN A 196 -1.93 -21.67 -4.80
C GLN A 196 -2.93 -22.81 -4.52
N GLU A 197 -2.86 -23.39 -3.33
CA GLU A 197 -3.72 -24.52 -2.95
C GLU A 197 -5.03 -24.09 -2.26
N TYR A 198 -5.05 -22.92 -1.60
CA TYR A 198 -6.13 -22.50 -0.72
C TYR A 198 -6.89 -21.27 -1.23
N GLY A 199 -6.39 -20.62 -2.30
CA GLY A 199 -6.94 -19.37 -2.79
C GLY A 199 -6.66 -18.17 -1.88
N PRO A 200 -7.46 -17.08 -2.01
CA PRO A 200 -7.30 -15.89 -1.18
C PRO A 200 -7.51 -16.17 0.31
N LYS A 201 -6.59 -15.71 1.15
CA LYS A 201 -6.66 -15.77 2.62
C LYS A 201 -6.31 -14.43 3.23
N ALA A 202 -7.16 -13.94 4.11
CA ALA A 202 -6.88 -12.78 4.95
C ALA A 202 -5.99 -13.20 6.13
N LEU A 203 -4.90 -12.49 6.34
CA LEU A 203 -3.88 -12.82 7.35
C LEU A 203 -3.78 -11.79 8.47
N ALA A 204 -4.03 -10.53 8.15
CA ALA A 204 -3.97 -9.43 9.10
C ALA A 204 -5.08 -8.42 8.82
N LEU A 205 -5.62 -7.81 9.87
CA LEU A 205 -6.58 -6.72 9.78
C LEU A 205 -6.16 -5.61 10.73
N ALA A 206 -6.20 -4.37 10.25
CA ALA A 206 -5.91 -3.20 11.05
C ALA A 206 -7.03 -2.17 11.04
N THR A 207 -7.08 -1.38 12.09
CA THR A 207 -7.78 -0.09 12.10
C THR A 207 -6.81 1.05 11.82
N LYS A 208 -7.28 2.08 11.12
CA LYS A 208 -6.50 3.24 10.70
C LYS A 208 -7.00 4.50 11.36
N ASP A 209 -6.09 5.25 11.97
CA ASP A 209 -6.34 6.60 12.45
C ASP A 209 -5.65 7.62 11.52
N LYS A 210 -6.37 8.70 11.21
CA LYS A 210 -5.86 9.75 10.33
C LYS A 210 -4.95 10.70 11.09
N LEU A 211 -4.13 11.47 10.37
CA LEU A 211 -3.42 12.61 10.94
C LEU A 211 -4.41 13.58 11.59
N LYS A 212 -3.93 14.33 12.59
CA LYS A 212 -4.78 15.19 13.43
C LYS A 212 -5.33 16.44 12.73
N GLU A 213 -4.84 16.76 11.55
CA GLU A 213 -5.38 17.89 10.77
C GLU A 213 -6.86 17.68 10.48
N LYS A 214 -7.65 18.76 10.57
CA LYS A 214 -9.08 18.72 10.33
C LYS A 214 -9.39 18.20 8.92
N ASN A 215 -10.22 17.15 8.86
CA ASN A 215 -10.61 16.46 7.62
C ASN A 215 -9.45 15.75 6.88
N SER A 216 -8.34 15.47 7.56
CA SER A 216 -7.25 14.70 6.95
C SER A 216 -7.74 13.32 6.53
N ILE A 217 -7.39 12.94 5.30
CA ILE A 217 -7.61 11.60 4.75
C ILE A 217 -6.34 10.74 4.85
N ILE A 218 -5.23 11.32 5.31
CA ILE A 218 -3.91 10.69 5.35
C ILE A 218 -3.77 9.87 6.63
N ASP A 219 -3.34 8.61 6.51
CA ASP A 219 -3.14 7.73 7.65
C ASP A 219 -1.97 8.21 8.51
N GLY A 220 -2.20 8.31 9.82
CA GLY A 220 -1.24 8.69 10.84
C GLY A 220 -0.79 7.52 11.70
N GLU A 221 -1.72 6.62 12.04
CA GLU A 221 -1.42 5.44 12.87
C GLU A 221 -2.25 4.24 12.37
N ILE A 222 -1.65 3.06 12.41
CA ILE A 222 -2.27 1.81 12.00
C ILE A 222 -2.04 0.78 13.10
N THR A 223 -3.12 0.17 13.59
CA THR A 223 -3.12 -0.76 14.73
C THR A 223 -3.55 -2.15 14.29
N TYR A 224 -2.70 -3.14 14.48
CA TYR A 224 -2.96 -4.58 14.31
C TYR A 224 -2.93 -5.31 15.66
N PRO A 225 -3.85 -6.27 15.93
CA PRO A 225 -5.08 -6.48 15.20
C PRO A 225 -6.00 -5.26 15.31
N GLY A 226 -6.80 -5.02 14.28
CA GLY A 226 -7.77 -3.92 14.27
C GLY A 226 -8.78 -4.05 15.41
N GLU A 227 -9.13 -2.93 16.03
CA GLU A 227 -10.03 -2.85 17.17
C GLU A 227 -11.50 -2.92 16.71
N LEU A 228 -11.92 -4.12 16.33
CA LEU A 228 -13.29 -4.49 15.99
C LEU A 228 -13.75 -5.63 16.91
N ASP A 229 -15.06 -5.82 17.03
CA ASP A 229 -15.58 -7.06 17.61
C ASP A 229 -15.28 -8.27 16.71
N ASP A 230 -15.27 -9.47 17.30
CA ASP A 230 -14.83 -10.68 16.61
C ASP A 230 -15.68 -11.02 15.37
N ASP A 231 -17.00 -10.78 15.41
CA ASP A 231 -17.91 -11.07 14.30
C ASP A 231 -17.61 -10.13 13.12
N LEU A 232 -17.42 -8.85 13.40
CA LEU A 232 -17.10 -7.85 12.38
C LEU A 232 -15.69 -8.05 11.83
N TYR A 233 -14.73 -8.45 12.68
CA TYR A 233 -13.37 -8.80 12.28
C TYR A 233 -13.40 -9.97 11.27
N LEU A 234 -14.10 -11.05 11.59
CA LEU A 234 -14.26 -12.20 10.71
C LEU A 234 -14.98 -11.84 9.41
N LYS A 235 -16.06 -11.04 9.49
CA LYS A 235 -16.81 -10.54 8.33
C LYS A 235 -15.90 -9.76 7.39
N ALA A 236 -15.02 -8.90 7.92
CA ALA A 236 -14.10 -8.10 7.10
C ALA A 236 -13.05 -8.98 6.41
N GLN A 237 -12.51 -10.00 7.09
CA GLN A 237 -11.61 -10.97 6.49
C GLN A 237 -12.28 -11.73 5.34
N GLN A 238 -13.48 -12.28 5.56
CA GLN A 238 -14.25 -12.97 4.53
C GLN A 238 -14.62 -12.05 3.36
N THR A 239 -14.84 -10.77 3.63
CA THR A 239 -15.12 -9.76 2.59
C THR A 239 -13.92 -9.62 1.66
N LEU A 240 -12.68 -9.48 2.18
CA LEU A 240 -11.47 -9.45 1.34
C LEU A 240 -11.34 -10.71 0.48
N GLU A 241 -11.47 -11.90 1.10
CA GLU A 241 -11.32 -13.19 0.40
C GLU A 241 -12.34 -13.33 -0.73
N ASN A 242 -13.62 -13.01 -0.48
CA ASN A 242 -14.68 -13.05 -1.47
C ASN A 242 -14.43 -12.06 -2.62
N ILE A 243 -14.02 -10.83 -2.33
CA ILE A 243 -13.74 -9.84 -3.36
C ILE A 243 -12.55 -10.28 -4.21
N ALA A 244 -11.45 -10.71 -3.59
CA ALA A 244 -10.26 -11.17 -4.30
C ALA A 244 -10.59 -12.35 -5.24
N GLN A 245 -11.43 -13.29 -4.80
CA GLN A 245 -11.90 -14.39 -5.61
C GLN A 245 -12.75 -13.92 -6.81
N LYS A 246 -13.73 -13.03 -6.56
CA LYS A 246 -14.62 -12.49 -7.61
C LYS A 246 -13.85 -11.65 -8.64
N PHE A 247 -12.85 -10.88 -8.19
CA PHE A 247 -11.99 -10.08 -9.07
C PHE A 247 -10.94 -10.91 -9.83
N GLY A 248 -10.90 -12.24 -9.59
CA GLY A 248 -9.99 -13.16 -10.26
C GLY A 248 -8.53 -13.01 -9.84
N TYR A 249 -8.28 -12.53 -8.63
CA TYR A 249 -6.92 -12.47 -8.10
C TYR A 249 -6.45 -13.90 -7.81
N SER A 250 -5.38 -14.31 -8.47
CA SER A 250 -4.90 -15.70 -8.47
C SER A 250 -3.43 -15.83 -8.09
N PHE A 251 -2.78 -14.73 -7.66
CA PHE A 251 -1.34 -14.74 -7.39
C PHE A 251 -0.93 -13.62 -6.43
N GLY A 252 -0.09 -13.92 -5.46
CA GLY A 252 0.63 -12.94 -4.66
C GLY A 252 -0.18 -12.28 -3.55
N PHE A 253 0.31 -11.13 -3.12
CA PHE A 253 -0.22 -10.39 -1.99
C PHE A 253 -1.59 -9.77 -2.27
N LEU A 254 -2.34 -9.53 -1.19
CA LEU A 254 -3.62 -8.82 -1.19
C LEU A 254 -3.58 -7.69 -0.18
N HIS A 255 -4.10 -6.53 -0.57
CA HIS A 255 -4.28 -5.38 0.31
C HIS A 255 -5.64 -4.75 0.01
N GLY A 256 -6.58 -4.86 0.95
CA GLY A 256 -7.92 -4.29 0.83
C GLY A 256 -8.12 -3.16 1.82
N GLU A 257 -8.67 -2.04 1.35
CA GLU A 257 -9.09 -0.92 2.20
C GLU A 257 -10.60 -0.83 2.22
N PHE A 258 -11.15 -0.67 3.42
CA PHE A 258 -12.59 -0.64 3.64
C PHE A 258 -12.99 0.44 4.64
N ILE A 259 -14.27 0.82 4.58
CA ILE A 259 -14.92 1.62 5.62
C ILE A 259 -16.00 0.77 6.27
N VAL A 260 -15.94 0.66 7.59
CA VAL A 260 -16.95 0.01 8.41
C VAL A 260 -17.85 1.07 9.01
N THR A 261 -19.14 1.03 8.65
CA THR A 261 -20.13 1.98 9.18
C THR A 261 -20.55 1.60 10.60
N SER A 262 -21.25 2.50 11.29
CA SER A 262 -21.82 2.24 12.61
C SER A 262 -22.81 1.07 12.65
N ASN A 263 -23.40 0.71 11.51
CA ASN A 263 -24.34 -0.42 11.37
C ASN A 263 -23.62 -1.75 11.08
N GLY A 264 -22.28 -1.75 11.00
CA GLY A 264 -21.49 -2.93 10.65
C GLY A 264 -21.48 -3.28 9.15
N ASP A 265 -21.89 -2.35 8.28
CA ASP A 265 -21.72 -2.50 6.84
C ASP A 265 -20.27 -2.23 6.44
N ILE A 266 -19.76 -3.03 5.50
CA ILE A 266 -18.36 -2.93 5.04
C ILE A 266 -18.35 -2.47 3.58
N TYR A 267 -17.83 -1.28 3.33
CA TYR A 267 -17.71 -0.68 2.01
C TYR A 267 -16.29 -0.82 1.48
N LEU A 268 -16.16 -1.41 0.29
CA LEU A 268 -14.88 -1.46 -0.43
C LEU A 268 -14.48 -0.05 -0.89
N THR A 269 -13.33 0.45 -0.42
CA THR A 269 -12.74 1.69 -0.93
C THR A 269 -11.71 1.42 -2.00
N GLU A 270 -10.86 0.41 -1.79
CA GLU A 270 -9.83 -0.02 -2.74
C GLU A 270 -9.38 -1.46 -2.44
N ILE A 271 -9.02 -2.22 -3.47
CA ILE A 271 -8.32 -3.48 -3.30
C ILE A 271 -7.19 -3.59 -4.33
N ALA A 272 -6.00 -3.93 -3.84
CA ALA A 272 -4.82 -4.13 -4.66
C ALA A 272 -4.37 -5.59 -4.63
N ASN A 273 -3.86 -6.09 -5.76
CA ASN A 273 -3.22 -7.42 -5.85
C ASN A 273 -1.70 -7.28 -5.69
N ARG A 274 -1.31 -6.61 -4.65
CA ARG A 274 0.07 -6.38 -4.19
C ARG A 274 0.07 -6.17 -2.69
N GLY A 275 1.23 -6.21 -2.06
CA GLY A 275 1.37 -5.89 -0.66
C GLY A 275 1.02 -4.44 -0.31
N GLY A 276 0.54 -4.23 0.88
CA GLY A 276 0.36 -2.90 1.44
C GLY A 276 1.69 -2.15 1.52
N GLY A 277 1.68 -0.83 1.28
CA GLY A 277 2.89 -0.02 1.32
C GLY A 277 3.54 0.06 2.70
N VAL A 278 4.76 0.59 2.72
CA VAL A 278 5.53 0.89 3.94
C VAL A 278 5.74 -0.35 4.82
N PHE A 279 6.32 -1.40 4.20
CA PHE A 279 6.65 -2.67 4.87
C PHE A 279 5.47 -3.47 5.42
N THR A 280 4.24 -3.20 4.97
CA THR A 280 3.07 -3.96 5.44
C THR A 280 3.20 -5.44 5.10
N SER A 281 3.46 -5.78 3.83
CA SER A 281 3.61 -7.17 3.37
C SER A 281 4.89 -7.83 3.86
N GLU A 282 6.00 -7.10 3.92
CA GLU A 282 7.31 -7.69 4.22
C GLU A 282 7.59 -7.84 5.72
N ILE A 283 7.03 -6.96 6.56
CA ILE A 283 7.32 -6.94 7.99
C ILE A 283 6.06 -7.14 8.83
N ILE A 284 5.00 -6.34 8.58
CA ILE A 284 3.84 -6.32 9.47
C ILE A 284 3.03 -7.61 9.35
N VAL A 285 2.63 -8.00 8.14
CA VAL A 285 1.79 -9.20 7.96
C VAL A 285 2.49 -10.47 8.44
N PRO A 286 3.79 -10.72 8.14
CA PRO A 286 4.51 -11.84 8.72
C PRO A 286 4.57 -11.81 10.25
N ASN A 287 4.82 -10.65 10.86
CA ASN A 287 4.84 -10.51 12.32
C ASN A 287 3.46 -10.78 12.93
N VAL A 288 2.41 -10.15 12.39
CA VAL A 288 1.04 -10.28 12.90
C VAL A 288 0.51 -11.71 12.77
N SER A 289 0.67 -12.34 11.61
CA SER A 289 0.10 -13.66 11.29
C SER A 289 0.99 -14.82 11.75
N GLY A 290 2.30 -14.61 11.84
CA GLY A 290 3.29 -15.67 12.01
C GLY A 290 3.55 -16.49 10.76
N ILE A 291 3.12 -16.02 9.57
CA ILE A 291 3.31 -16.69 8.27
C ILE A 291 4.32 -15.91 7.43
N ASP A 292 5.39 -16.56 6.99
CA ASP A 292 6.40 -15.97 6.10
C ASP A 292 5.89 -15.92 4.64
N ILE A 293 5.02 -14.95 4.37
CA ILE A 293 4.47 -14.76 3.02
C ILE A 293 5.52 -14.28 2.01
N ASN A 294 6.66 -13.74 2.46
CA ASN A 294 7.74 -13.31 1.56
C ASN A 294 8.41 -14.51 0.90
N SER A 295 8.76 -15.54 1.69
CA SER A 295 9.32 -16.78 1.16
C SER A 295 8.31 -17.55 0.30
N ILE A 296 7.02 -17.55 0.68
CA ILE A 296 5.94 -18.13 -0.13
C ILE A 296 5.84 -17.40 -1.48
N TYR A 297 5.85 -16.07 -1.48
CA TYR A 297 5.77 -15.27 -2.71
C TYR A 297 6.96 -15.53 -3.65
N LEU A 298 8.18 -15.65 -3.11
CA LEU A 298 9.34 -16.00 -3.93
C LEU A 298 9.21 -17.40 -4.54
N ASN A 299 8.70 -18.39 -3.79
CA ASN A 299 8.44 -19.73 -4.31
C ASN A 299 7.41 -19.70 -5.44
N ASP A 300 6.33 -18.94 -5.27
CA ASP A 300 5.30 -18.78 -6.29
C ASP A 300 5.87 -18.10 -7.56
N CYS A 301 6.71 -17.07 -7.41
CA CYS A 301 7.37 -16.41 -8.54
C CYS A 301 8.32 -17.34 -9.31
N VAL A 302 8.98 -18.26 -8.63
CA VAL A 302 9.85 -19.26 -9.26
C VAL A 302 9.06 -20.40 -9.90
N GLY A 303 7.81 -20.62 -9.49
CA GLY A 303 6.97 -21.71 -9.95
C GLY A 303 7.37 -23.09 -9.42
N LYS A 304 8.19 -23.14 -8.41
CA LYS A 304 8.63 -24.36 -7.70
C LYS A 304 9.19 -23.98 -6.33
N SER A 305 9.37 -24.96 -5.45
CA SER A 305 10.00 -24.72 -4.16
C SER A 305 11.43 -24.17 -4.36
N PHE A 306 11.66 -22.95 -3.90
CA PHE A 306 12.94 -22.23 -3.98
C PHE A 306 13.54 -22.00 -2.60
N VAL A 307 12.70 -21.71 -1.62
CA VAL A 307 13.02 -21.68 -0.20
C VAL A 307 12.12 -22.65 0.54
N ASP A 308 12.63 -23.25 1.62
CA ASP A 308 11.83 -24.11 2.49
C ASP A 308 10.87 -23.23 3.31
N VAL A 309 9.56 -23.43 3.12
CA VAL A 309 8.51 -22.69 3.81
C VAL A 309 7.52 -23.64 4.47
N SER A 310 7.04 -23.24 5.63
CA SER A 310 5.93 -23.91 6.30
C SER A 310 4.89 -22.90 6.77
N TYR A 311 3.63 -23.19 6.59
CA TYR A 311 2.52 -22.38 7.11
C TYR A 311 1.38 -23.26 7.58
N ASP A 312 0.65 -22.77 8.57
CA ASP A 312 -0.46 -23.48 9.20
C ASP A 312 -1.58 -22.48 9.48
N PHE A 313 -2.63 -22.52 8.67
CA PHE A 313 -3.75 -21.59 8.78
C PHE A 313 -4.55 -21.73 10.08
N ASP A 314 -4.50 -22.92 10.72
CA ASP A 314 -5.15 -23.14 12.01
C ASP A 314 -4.42 -22.43 13.16
N LYS A 315 -3.19 -21.97 12.91
CA LYS A 315 -2.33 -21.27 13.89
C LYS A 315 -2.03 -19.83 13.54
N ILE A 316 -2.84 -19.21 12.70
CA ILE A 316 -2.68 -17.77 12.41
C ILE A 316 -2.77 -16.98 13.71
N LYS A 317 -1.69 -16.26 13.99
CA LYS A 317 -1.58 -15.39 15.17
C LYS A 317 -2.24 -14.04 14.89
N ARG A 318 -2.43 -13.26 15.94
CA ARG A 318 -2.84 -11.85 15.88
C ARG A 318 -1.89 -11.05 16.78
N ILE A 319 -0.58 -11.10 16.46
CA ILE A 319 0.44 -10.44 17.29
C ILE A 319 0.26 -8.92 17.19
N PRO A 320 0.10 -8.23 18.33
CA PRO A 320 -0.07 -6.79 18.35
C PRO A 320 1.09 -6.06 17.70
N THR A 321 0.80 -5.26 16.70
CA THR A 321 1.78 -4.49 15.93
C THR A 321 1.19 -3.13 15.62
N MET A 322 1.98 -2.08 15.82
CA MET A 322 1.54 -0.72 15.53
C MET A 322 2.51 -0.04 14.59
N MET A 323 1.99 0.69 13.63
CA MET A 323 2.77 1.57 12.76
C MET A 323 2.33 3.02 12.98
N LYS A 324 3.32 3.89 13.21
CA LYS A 324 3.12 5.34 13.31
C LYS A 324 3.86 6.04 12.19
N PHE A 325 3.16 6.90 11.47
CA PHE A 325 3.78 7.83 10.52
C PHE A 325 4.14 9.13 11.21
N PHE A 326 5.30 9.67 10.87
CA PHE A 326 5.75 10.94 11.43
C PHE A 326 5.28 12.12 10.57
N ALA A 327 4.70 13.10 11.24
CA ALA A 327 4.18 14.34 10.68
C ALA A 327 4.66 15.52 11.53
N PHE A 328 5.97 15.77 11.56
CA PHE A 328 6.56 16.82 12.42
C PHE A 328 6.10 18.23 12.04
N SER A 329 5.69 18.45 10.79
CA SER A 329 5.11 19.72 10.34
C SER A 329 3.79 20.08 11.03
N GLU A 330 3.05 19.12 11.59
CA GLU A 330 1.89 19.38 12.45
C GLU A 330 2.26 20.12 13.74
N ILE A 331 3.55 20.09 14.14
CA ILE A 331 4.08 20.73 15.32
C ILE A 331 4.82 22.00 14.93
N HIS A 332 5.76 21.91 13.98
CA HIS A 332 6.57 23.04 13.49
C HIS A 332 6.95 22.83 12.02
N GLU A 333 6.73 23.87 11.20
CA GLU A 333 7.32 23.98 9.87
C GLU A 333 8.70 24.65 9.96
N GLY A 334 9.63 24.28 9.07
CA GLY A 334 10.96 24.89 9.04
C GLY A 334 12.04 23.96 8.53
N ILE A 335 13.29 24.26 8.90
CA ILE A 335 14.47 23.49 8.48
C ILE A 335 14.81 22.45 9.55
N VAL A 336 14.93 21.19 9.15
CA VAL A 336 15.41 20.11 10.02
C VAL A 336 16.87 20.35 10.35
N LYS A 337 17.19 20.53 11.61
CA LYS A 337 18.59 20.74 12.08
C LYS A 337 19.24 19.47 12.55
N LYS A 338 18.48 18.60 13.21
CA LYS A 338 19.02 17.41 13.85
C LYS A 338 17.96 16.34 14.01
N ILE A 339 18.38 15.08 13.83
CA ILE A 339 17.59 13.88 14.12
C ILE A 339 18.47 12.97 14.97
N GLN A 340 17.96 12.52 16.13
CA GLN A 340 18.66 11.66 17.07
C GLN A 340 17.75 10.53 17.58
N GLY A 341 18.36 9.47 18.10
CA GLY A 341 17.66 8.33 18.70
C GLY A 341 17.45 7.14 17.75
N ILE A 342 17.69 7.29 16.44
CA ILE A 342 17.40 6.25 15.43
C ILE A 342 18.18 4.96 15.71
N ASP A 343 19.48 5.03 16.01
CA ASP A 343 20.33 3.86 16.25
C ASP A 343 19.90 3.10 17.52
N ASN A 344 19.56 3.85 18.57
CA ASN A 344 19.05 3.26 19.81
C ASN A 344 17.69 2.58 19.58
N LEU A 345 16.80 3.20 18.79
CA LEU A 345 15.51 2.63 18.45
C LEU A 345 15.66 1.39 17.57
N SER A 346 16.55 1.42 16.58
CA SER A 346 16.81 0.27 15.70
C SER A 346 17.40 -0.94 16.41
N SER A 347 17.94 -0.77 17.60
CA SER A 347 18.52 -1.84 18.43
C SER A 347 17.55 -2.45 19.45
N ARG A 348 16.30 -1.92 19.55
CA ARG A 348 15.29 -2.44 20.47
C ARG A 348 14.59 -3.64 19.85
N ASP A 349 14.34 -4.68 20.63
CA ASP A 349 13.67 -5.91 20.20
C ASP A 349 12.19 -5.69 19.83
N ASP A 350 11.54 -4.71 20.45
CA ASP A 350 10.15 -4.33 20.19
C ASP A 350 9.98 -3.38 19.00
N VAL A 351 11.07 -2.86 18.41
CA VAL A 351 11.06 -2.02 17.20
C VAL A 351 11.38 -2.86 15.99
N LEU A 352 10.36 -3.21 15.22
CA LEU A 352 10.53 -4.01 14.00
C LEU A 352 11.18 -3.22 12.86
N LYS A 353 10.85 -1.92 12.76
CA LYS A 353 11.43 -1.03 11.76
C LYS A 353 11.25 0.43 12.17
N ILE A 354 12.27 1.24 11.90
CA ILE A 354 12.18 2.70 11.86
C ILE A 354 12.80 3.19 10.55
N LYS A 355 12.17 4.17 9.91
CA LYS A 355 12.68 4.82 8.70
C LYS A 355 12.36 6.31 8.76
N MET A 356 13.39 7.14 8.68
CA MET A 356 13.24 8.57 8.43
C MET A 356 13.31 8.83 6.92
N LEU A 357 12.43 9.69 6.43
CA LEU A 357 12.37 10.15 5.03
C LEU A 357 12.87 11.59 4.90
N ILE A 358 13.21 12.22 6.01
CA ILE A 358 13.80 13.56 6.08
C ILE A 358 15.21 13.49 6.66
N HIS A 359 16.03 14.50 6.32
CA HIS A 359 17.43 14.60 6.71
C HIS A 359 17.73 16.01 7.24
N PRO A 360 18.79 16.19 8.03
CA PRO A 360 19.26 17.52 8.37
C PRO A 360 19.53 18.37 7.13
N GLY A 361 18.92 19.56 7.07
CA GLY A 361 18.95 20.48 5.95
C GLY A 361 17.66 20.50 5.12
N ASP A 362 16.78 19.49 5.23
CA ASP A 362 15.51 19.47 4.54
C ASP A 362 14.56 20.54 5.11
N VAL A 363 13.77 21.15 4.20
CA VAL A 363 12.68 22.05 4.58
C VAL A 363 11.40 21.24 4.66
N ILE A 364 10.75 21.21 5.81
CA ILE A 364 9.48 20.55 6.00
C ILE A 364 8.33 21.56 6.08
N SER A 365 7.24 21.22 5.42
CA SER A 365 5.99 21.96 5.35
C SER A 365 4.80 21.03 5.60
N GLY A 366 3.58 21.55 5.47
CA GLY A 366 2.36 20.77 5.66
C GLY A 366 2.30 19.49 4.81
N ILE A 367 1.60 18.48 5.30
CA ILE A 367 1.43 17.18 4.64
C ILE A 367 0.16 17.21 3.81
N SER A 368 0.31 17.06 2.50
CA SER A 368 -0.80 17.04 1.52
C SER A 368 -1.11 15.65 0.97
N SER A 369 -0.18 14.72 1.10
CA SER A 369 -0.29 13.34 0.64
C SER A 369 0.45 12.35 1.55
N GLY A 370 0.24 11.06 1.34
CA GLY A 370 1.00 10.03 2.05
C GLY A 370 2.50 10.06 1.77
N ALA A 371 2.93 10.63 0.64
CA ALA A 371 4.34 10.75 0.29
C ALA A 371 5.08 11.88 1.03
N ASP A 372 4.34 12.85 1.59
CA ASP A 372 4.92 13.98 2.33
C ASP A 372 5.24 13.61 3.79
N ARG A 373 4.94 12.39 4.23
CA ARG A 373 5.25 11.91 5.57
C ARG A 373 6.76 11.93 5.82
N HIS A 374 7.14 12.31 7.02
CA HIS A 374 8.56 12.51 7.38
C HIS A 374 9.29 11.22 7.79
N GLY A 375 8.57 10.12 7.85
CA GLY A 375 9.07 8.80 8.22
C GLY A 375 8.03 7.95 8.90
N MET A 376 8.46 6.81 9.44
CA MET A 376 7.59 5.89 10.17
C MET A 376 8.37 5.05 11.17
N ILE A 377 7.64 4.47 12.12
CA ILE A 377 8.12 3.43 13.04
C ILE A 377 7.09 2.30 13.12
N ILE A 378 7.56 1.06 13.21
CA ILE A 378 6.77 -0.14 13.43
C ILE A 378 7.25 -0.78 14.72
N VAL A 379 6.32 -1.01 15.65
CA VAL A 379 6.60 -1.65 16.94
C VAL A 379 5.66 -2.84 17.16
N THR A 380 6.07 -3.75 18.04
CA THR A 380 5.28 -4.91 18.44
C THR A 380 5.19 -5.01 19.97
N GLY A 381 4.32 -5.89 20.48
CA GLY A 381 4.19 -6.22 21.88
C GLY A 381 3.38 -7.50 22.07
N GLU A 382 3.38 -8.07 23.27
CA GLU A 382 2.57 -9.25 23.58
C GLU A 382 1.06 -8.93 23.67
N THR A 383 0.74 -7.67 24.00
CA THR A 383 -0.63 -7.14 24.05
C THR A 383 -0.71 -5.80 23.34
N LEU A 384 -1.92 -5.38 22.91
CA LEU A 384 -2.14 -4.05 22.33
C LEU A 384 -1.74 -2.93 23.29
N LYS A 385 -1.96 -3.13 24.59
CA LYS A 385 -1.54 -2.16 25.62
C LYS A 385 -0.03 -2.00 25.63
N GLU A 386 0.70 -3.09 25.56
CA GLU A 386 2.17 -3.09 25.51
C GLU A 386 2.68 -2.49 24.23
N ALA A 387 2.12 -2.88 23.06
CA ALA A 387 2.51 -2.28 21.79
C ALA A 387 2.32 -0.75 21.78
N ARG A 388 1.24 -0.24 22.39
CA ARG A 388 1.03 1.21 22.57
C ARG A 388 2.07 1.85 23.50
N GLN A 389 2.44 1.18 24.57
CA GLN A 389 3.50 1.66 25.49
C GLN A 389 4.86 1.67 24.81
N ASN A 390 5.16 0.63 24.03
CA ASN A 390 6.37 0.53 23.24
C ASN A 390 6.46 1.63 22.19
N LEU A 391 5.32 1.90 21.49
CA LEU A 391 5.24 2.99 20.52
C LEU A 391 5.49 4.36 21.19
N GLN A 392 4.82 4.65 22.31
CA GLN A 392 5.00 5.91 23.00
C GLN A 392 6.45 6.07 23.50
N SER A 393 6.99 5.02 24.13
CA SER A 393 8.40 5.01 24.58
C SER A 393 9.38 5.25 23.43
N ALA A 394 9.09 4.68 22.24
CA ALA A 394 9.93 4.89 21.07
C ALA A 394 9.84 6.32 20.54
N ILE A 395 8.63 6.91 20.53
CA ILE A 395 8.43 8.31 20.12
C ILE A 395 9.18 9.26 21.07
N ASP A 396 9.12 9.00 22.38
CA ASP A 396 9.78 9.83 23.40
C ASP A 396 11.33 9.79 23.29
N MET A 397 11.89 8.75 22.67
CA MET A 397 13.33 8.62 22.42
C MET A 397 13.79 9.28 21.11
N LEU A 398 12.87 9.63 20.21
CA LEU A 398 13.18 10.25 18.93
C LEU A 398 13.17 11.78 19.08
N GLU A 399 14.31 12.38 18.90
CA GLU A 399 14.46 13.85 18.93
C GLU A 399 14.64 14.40 17.51
N VAL A 400 13.72 15.26 17.08
CA VAL A 400 13.81 15.99 15.81
C VAL A 400 13.78 17.48 16.13
N THR A 401 14.89 18.17 15.85
CA THR A 401 15.00 19.63 16.04
C THR A 401 14.70 20.32 14.73
N ILE A 402 13.70 21.18 14.73
CA ILE A 402 13.27 21.99 13.59
C ILE A 402 13.41 23.46 13.98
N GLU A 403 14.05 24.25 13.13
CA GLU A 403 14.18 25.69 13.29
C GLU A 403 13.21 26.38 12.31
N GLY A 404 12.28 27.17 12.84
CA GLY A 404 11.33 27.91 12.03
C GLY A 404 12.04 28.89 11.09
N ASN A 405 11.41 29.16 9.94
CA ASN A 405 11.87 30.16 8.98
C ASN A 405 11.71 31.57 9.53
#